data_2712331fae333369c5710f4bf133f53b
#
_entry.id   2712331fae333369c5710f4bf133f53b
#
_cell.length_a   1.000
_cell.length_b   1.000
_cell.length_c   1.000
_cell.angle_alpha   90.00
_cell.angle_beta   90.00
_cell.angle_gamma   90.00
#
_symmetry.space_group_name_H-M   'P 1'
#
loop_
_entity.id
_entity.type
_entity.pdbx_description
1 polymer ?
#
loop_
_entity_poly.entity_id
_entity_poly.type
_entity_poly.pdbx_seq_one_letter_code
_entity_poly.pdbx_strand_id
1 'polypeptide(L)'
;MTNFRILFLGTAPFGIPTLKKISTSGHDLTGVYTSPPKKANRGMKISKSPVALYAEDNNLNVYSPKELRSIEEIKFIKEMNLDFIIVIAYGLILPEEILNLPKYGCYNLHASILPRWRGAAPIQRSMIEGDEATGVTIMKMNKGLDTGDIVLQDKLKICISENYTELETRLSLAGAELFDVFFKESSFQKKMQKQDNSLSCYADKVSKQETKIDWKEDAIKIVRRINAYNPNPGAWFMWNNKRVKILKAIEVDIDAEPGKIITEDLS
;
A
#
# COMPACT_ATOMS: atom_id res chain seq x y z
N MET A 1 7.10 -5.43 -29.09
CA MET A 1 6.77 -5.71 -27.67
C MET A 1 5.45 -6.44 -27.63
N THR A 2 5.29 -7.43 -26.76
CA THR A 2 4.01 -8.15 -26.63
C THR A 2 2.99 -7.20 -26.00
N ASN A 3 1.85 -7.02 -26.62
CA ASN A 3 0.75 -6.23 -26.08
C ASN A 3 -0.11 -7.13 -25.19
N PHE A 4 -0.20 -6.84 -23.90
CA PHE A 4 -0.97 -7.60 -22.92
C PHE A 4 -2.30 -6.92 -22.61
N ARG A 5 -3.34 -7.73 -22.42
CA ARG A 5 -4.65 -7.28 -21.91
C ARG A 5 -4.63 -7.28 -20.38
N ILE A 6 -4.72 -6.11 -19.79
CA ILE A 6 -4.50 -5.90 -18.35
C ILE A 6 -5.76 -5.29 -17.72
N LEU A 7 -6.21 -5.87 -16.60
CA LEU A 7 -7.17 -5.26 -15.70
C LEU A 7 -6.42 -4.76 -14.45
N PHE A 8 -6.59 -3.49 -14.10
CA PHE A 8 -5.99 -2.91 -12.90
C PHE A 8 -7.02 -2.83 -11.78
N LEU A 9 -6.67 -3.30 -10.58
CA LEU A 9 -7.49 -3.21 -9.37
C LEU A 9 -6.76 -2.37 -8.32
N GLY A 10 -7.33 -1.22 -7.95
CA GLY A 10 -6.69 -0.32 -6.98
C GLY A 10 -7.66 0.69 -6.38
N THR A 11 -7.36 1.19 -5.17
CA THR A 11 -8.19 2.16 -4.48
C THR A 11 -7.37 3.33 -3.93
N ALA A 12 -6.23 3.02 -3.29
CA ALA A 12 -5.35 4.00 -2.65
C ALA A 12 -4.44 4.74 -3.64
N PRO A 13 -3.93 5.93 -3.29
CA PRO A 13 -2.99 6.68 -4.13
C PRO A 13 -1.75 5.88 -4.51
N PHE A 14 -1.33 4.95 -3.65
CA PHE A 14 -0.17 4.08 -3.85
C PHE A 14 -0.13 3.36 -5.21
N GLY A 15 -1.30 3.03 -5.78
CA GLY A 15 -1.40 2.36 -7.08
C GLY A 15 -1.34 3.29 -8.30
N ILE A 16 -1.45 4.61 -8.12
CA ILE A 16 -1.58 5.57 -9.25
C ILE A 16 -0.32 5.60 -10.14
N PRO A 17 0.91 5.64 -9.63
CA PRO A 17 2.10 5.62 -10.50
C PRO A 17 2.18 4.38 -11.38
N THR A 18 1.84 3.21 -10.85
CA THR A 18 1.79 1.96 -11.65
C THR A 18 0.66 2.01 -12.68
N LEU A 19 -0.54 2.46 -12.30
CA LEU A 19 -1.65 2.64 -13.23
C LEU A 19 -1.28 3.57 -14.39
N LYS A 20 -0.66 4.71 -14.07
CA LYS A 20 -0.15 5.66 -15.07
C LYS A 20 0.83 4.96 -16.03
N LYS A 21 1.77 4.20 -15.48
CA LYS A 21 2.78 3.51 -16.30
C LYS A 21 2.15 2.46 -17.22
N ILE A 22 1.20 1.67 -16.73
CA ILE A 22 0.48 0.68 -17.53
C ILE A 22 -0.33 1.38 -18.65
N SER A 23 -1.05 2.45 -18.34
CA SER A 23 -1.90 3.16 -19.31
C SER A 23 -1.12 3.84 -20.45
N THR A 24 0.19 4.09 -20.24
CA THR A 24 1.07 4.73 -21.24
C THR A 24 2.08 3.76 -21.87
N SER A 25 2.08 2.48 -21.49
CA SER A 25 3.10 1.49 -21.91
C SER A 25 2.81 0.81 -23.24
N GLY A 26 1.67 1.07 -23.87
CA GLY A 26 1.23 0.38 -25.11
C GLY A 26 0.57 -0.98 -24.85
N HIS A 27 0.32 -1.37 -23.60
CA HIS A 27 -0.56 -2.48 -23.25
C HIS A 27 -2.03 -2.10 -23.38
N ASP A 28 -2.91 -3.09 -23.56
CA ASP A 28 -4.37 -2.90 -23.56
C ASP A 28 -4.89 -2.90 -22.11
N LEU A 29 -4.99 -1.71 -21.51
CA LEU A 29 -5.64 -1.53 -20.21
C LEU A 29 -7.16 -1.59 -20.36
N THR A 30 -7.74 -2.79 -20.19
CA THR A 30 -9.17 -3.07 -20.44
C THR A 30 -10.08 -2.35 -19.45
N GLY A 31 -9.59 -2.05 -18.23
CA GLY A 31 -10.35 -1.32 -17.23
C GLY A 31 -9.61 -1.12 -15.91
N VAL A 32 -10.22 -0.31 -15.07
CA VAL A 32 -9.76 0.03 -13.72
C VAL A 32 -10.87 -0.28 -12.73
N TYR A 33 -10.63 -1.24 -11.85
CA TYR A 33 -11.50 -1.58 -10.75
C TYR A 33 -11.09 -0.85 -9.49
N THR A 34 -12.04 -0.23 -8.82
CA THR A 34 -11.80 0.50 -7.58
C THR A 34 -12.97 0.36 -6.61
N SER A 35 -12.76 0.71 -5.33
CA SER A 35 -13.86 0.66 -4.36
C SER A 35 -14.98 1.63 -4.72
N PRO A 36 -16.25 1.29 -4.46
CA PRO A 36 -17.37 2.20 -4.62
C PRO A 36 -17.16 3.51 -3.84
N PRO A 37 -17.75 4.63 -4.31
CA PRO A 37 -17.72 5.88 -3.59
C PRO A 37 -18.24 5.73 -2.16
N LYS A 38 -17.52 6.30 -1.19
CA LYS A 38 -17.84 6.19 0.25
C LYS A 38 -17.99 7.57 0.85
N LYS A 39 -18.80 7.68 1.91
CA LYS A 39 -18.86 8.88 2.74
C LYS A 39 -17.48 9.08 3.39
N ALA A 40 -16.85 10.19 3.10
CA ALA A 40 -15.51 10.53 3.61
C ALA A 40 -15.44 12.02 4.00
N ASN A 41 -14.39 12.39 4.74
CA ASN A 41 -14.07 13.75 5.16
C ASN A 41 -15.08 14.39 6.14
N ARG A 42 -14.74 15.59 6.63
CA ARG A 42 -15.64 16.41 7.45
C ARG A 42 -16.87 16.77 6.61
N GLY A 43 -18.06 16.41 7.09
CA GLY A 43 -19.34 16.62 6.38
C GLY A 43 -19.86 15.41 5.62
N MET A 44 -19.20 14.22 5.70
CA MET A 44 -19.70 12.94 5.17
C MET A 44 -20.12 13.00 3.69
N LYS A 45 -19.46 13.81 2.88
CA LYS A 45 -19.70 13.87 1.43
C LYS A 45 -19.28 12.57 0.77
N ILE A 46 -20.04 12.11 -0.21
CA ILE A 46 -19.68 10.96 -1.04
C ILE A 46 -18.43 11.34 -1.85
N SER A 47 -17.35 10.58 -1.68
CA SER A 47 -16.08 10.80 -2.35
C SER A 47 -15.69 9.54 -3.12
N LYS A 48 -15.24 9.74 -4.36
CA LYS A 48 -14.61 8.69 -5.16
C LYS A 48 -13.21 8.40 -4.63
N SER A 49 -12.70 7.20 -4.93
CA SER A 49 -11.33 6.84 -4.59
C SER A 49 -10.32 7.68 -5.40
N PRO A 50 -9.07 7.88 -4.91
CA PRO A 50 -8.03 8.53 -5.69
C PRO A 50 -7.76 7.86 -7.05
N VAL A 51 -7.82 6.54 -7.10
CA VAL A 51 -7.66 5.77 -8.35
C VAL A 51 -8.83 6.04 -9.31
N ALA A 52 -10.08 6.13 -8.80
CA ALA A 52 -11.23 6.46 -9.64
C ALA A 52 -11.09 7.85 -10.27
N LEU A 53 -10.72 8.85 -9.47
CA LEU A 53 -10.52 10.22 -9.95
C LEU A 53 -9.44 10.26 -11.03
N TYR A 54 -8.28 9.66 -10.76
CA TYR A 54 -7.20 9.58 -11.74
C TYR A 54 -7.64 8.90 -13.05
N ALA A 55 -8.36 7.77 -12.95
CA ALA A 55 -8.78 7.00 -14.11
C ALA A 55 -9.81 7.78 -14.97
N GLU A 56 -10.78 8.44 -14.34
CA GLU A 56 -11.76 9.28 -15.04
C GLU A 56 -11.12 10.48 -15.72
N ASP A 57 -10.18 11.17 -15.04
CA ASP A 57 -9.44 12.31 -15.61
C ASP A 57 -8.59 11.92 -16.83
N ASN A 58 -8.24 10.63 -16.95
CA ASN A 58 -7.49 10.08 -18.09
C ASN A 58 -8.36 9.26 -19.06
N ASN A 59 -9.70 9.36 -18.99
CA ASN A 59 -10.66 8.68 -19.86
C ASN A 59 -10.51 7.14 -19.86
N LEU A 60 -10.11 6.54 -18.74
CA LEU A 60 -10.02 5.10 -18.57
C LEU A 60 -11.40 4.53 -18.13
N ASN A 61 -11.70 3.29 -18.53
CA ASN A 61 -12.92 2.62 -18.11
C ASN A 61 -12.87 2.30 -16.62
N VAL A 62 -13.80 2.82 -15.81
CA VAL A 62 -13.83 2.66 -14.35
C VAL A 62 -15.01 1.78 -13.94
N TYR A 63 -14.71 0.76 -13.13
CA TYR A 63 -15.70 -0.14 -12.54
C TYR A 63 -15.58 -0.10 -11.01
N SER A 64 -16.72 -0.06 -10.32
CA SER A 64 -16.76 0.05 -8.85
C SER A 64 -17.75 -0.94 -8.24
N PRO A 65 -17.52 -2.25 -8.37
CA PRO A 65 -18.39 -3.27 -7.83
C PRO A 65 -18.36 -3.25 -6.30
N LYS A 66 -19.50 -3.60 -5.67
CA LYS A 66 -19.57 -3.75 -4.21
C LYS A 66 -18.87 -5.03 -3.73
N GLU A 67 -18.86 -6.04 -4.57
CA GLU A 67 -18.23 -7.34 -4.31
C GLU A 67 -17.76 -7.97 -5.62
N LEU A 68 -16.84 -8.93 -5.53
CA LEU A 68 -16.28 -9.65 -6.67
C LEU A 68 -16.78 -11.10 -6.77
N ARG A 69 -17.72 -11.51 -5.91
CA ARG A 69 -18.17 -12.91 -5.81
C ARG A 69 -19.45 -13.19 -6.59
N SER A 70 -20.11 -12.18 -7.15
CA SER A 70 -21.32 -12.40 -7.93
C SER A 70 -20.99 -13.12 -9.24
N ILE A 71 -21.92 -13.95 -9.70
CA ILE A 71 -21.78 -14.71 -10.95
C ILE A 71 -21.63 -13.75 -12.14
N GLU A 72 -22.38 -12.65 -12.10
CA GLU A 72 -22.38 -11.62 -13.14
C GLU A 72 -21.01 -10.95 -13.25
N GLU A 73 -20.40 -10.61 -12.11
CA GLU A 73 -19.08 -9.96 -12.07
C GLU A 73 -17.97 -10.89 -12.55
N ILE A 74 -17.99 -12.15 -12.10
CA ILE A 74 -17.04 -13.17 -12.55
C ILE A 74 -17.16 -13.38 -14.07
N LYS A 75 -18.41 -13.48 -14.59
CA LYS A 75 -18.66 -13.62 -16.02
C LYS A 75 -18.15 -12.40 -16.81
N PHE A 76 -18.43 -11.20 -16.33
CA PHE A 76 -17.98 -9.96 -16.95
C PHE A 76 -16.45 -9.88 -17.05
N ILE A 77 -15.72 -10.18 -15.94
CA ILE A 77 -14.25 -10.22 -15.95
C ILE A 77 -13.74 -11.33 -16.91
N LYS A 78 -14.38 -12.50 -16.93
CA LYS A 78 -14.01 -13.59 -17.83
C LYS A 78 -14.10 -13.20 -19.31
N GLU A 79 -15.14 -12.45 -19.70
CA GLU A 79 -15.35 -11.97 -21.08
C GLU A 79 -14.29 -10.95 -21.53
N MET A 80 -13.56 -10.33 -20.59
CA MET A 80 -12.45 -9.43 -20.92
C MET A 80 -11.23 -10.15 -21.51
N ASN A 81 -11.12 -11.48 -21.39
CA ASN A 81 -10.01 -12.29 -21.93
C ASN A 81 -8.63 -11.75 -21.53
N LEU A 82 -8.39 -11.63 -20.23
CA LEU A 82 -7.22 -10.96 -19.66
C LEU A 82 -5.96 -11.83 -19.72
N ASP A 83 -4.82 -11.17 -19.97
CA ASP A 83 -3.49 -11.74 -19.74
C ASP A 83 -3.08 -11.61 -18.28
N PHE A 84 -3.34 -10.45 -17.66
CA PHE A 84 -3.00 -10.14 -16.28
C PHE A 84 -4.12 -9.41 -15.54
N ILE A 85 -4.19 -9.65 -14.24
CA ILE A 85 -4.84 -8.74 -13.28
C ILE A 85 -3.74 -8.19 -12.38
N ILE A 86 -3.62 -6.85 -12.29
CA ILE A 86 -2.68 -6.16 -11.41
C ILE A 86 -3.45 -5.56 -10.25
N VAL A 87 -3.06 -5.92 -9.03
CA VAL A 87 -3.77 -5.53 -7.79
C VAL A 87 -2.86 -4.69 -6.92
N ILE A 88 -3.28 -3.47 -6.58
CA ILE A 88 -2.49 -2.57 -5.74
C ILE A 88 -3.41 -1.83 -4.75
N ALA A 89 -3.32 -2.17 -3.47
CA ALA A 89 -4.11 -1.55 -2.40
C ALA A 89 -5.60 -1.42 -2.75
N TYR A 90 -6.20 -2.50 -3.24
CA TYR A 90 -7.59 -2.53 -3.73
C TYR A 90 -8.62 -2.58 -2.59
N GLY A 91 -8.36 -3.39 -1.57
CA GLY A 91 -9.18 -3.48 -0.36
C GLY A 91 -10.35 -4.46 -0.40
N LEU A 92 -10.53 -5.22 -1.48
CA LEU A 92 -11.43 -6.38 -1.54
C LEU A 92 -10.62 -7.66 -1.78
N ILE A 93 -11.09 -8.77 -1.21
CA ILE A 93 -10.49 -10.09 -1.42
C ILE A 93 -10.94 -10.62 -2.78
N LEU A 94 -9.98 -11.06 -3.60
CA LEU A 94 -10.26 -11.72 -4.87
C LEU A 94 -10.67 -13.18 -4.59
N PRO A 95 -11.84 -13.63 -5.07
CA PRO A 95 -12.21 -15.03 -5.00
C PRO A 95 -11.31 -15.88 -5.93
N GLU A 96 -11.25 -17.18 -5.66
CA GLU A 96 -10.38 -18.10 -6.39
C GLU A 96 -10.71 -18.16 -7.87
N GLU A 97 -11.98 -18.03 -8.19
CA GLU A 97 -12.46 -17.99 -9.56
C GLU A 97 -11.79 -16.86 -10.34
N ILE A 98 -11.69 -15.65 -9.75
CA ILE A 98 -11.03 -14.51 -10.40
C ILE A 98 -9.52 -14.68 -10.42
N LEU A 99 -8.90 -15.26 -9.38
CA LEU A 99 -7.46 -15.49 -9.36
C LEU A 99 -6.98 -16.36 -10.53
N ASN A 100 -7.85 -17.23 -11.03
CA ASN A 100 -7.56 -18.17 -12.11
C ASN A 100 -8.05 -17.72 -13.50
N LEU A 101 -8.71 -16.57 -13.64
CA LEU A 101 -9.22 -16.09 -14.93
C LEU A 101 -8.10 -15.63 -15.89
N PRO A 102 -7.12 -14.78 -15.45
CA PRO A 102 -6.12 -14.28 -16.36
C PRO A 102 -5.15 -15.38 -16.82
N LYS A 103 -4.75 -15.33 -18.07
CA LYS A 103 -3.83 -16.30 -18.68
C LYS A 103 -2.54 -16.50 -17.89
N TYR A 104 -1.97 -15.42 -17.37
CA TYR A 104 -0.72 -15.46 -16.59
C TYR A 104 -0.96 -15.31 -15.08
N GLY A 105 -2.19 -14.96 -14.66
CA GLY A 105 -2.61 -14.86 -13.26
C GLY A 105 -2.72 -13.42 -12.73
N CYS A 106 -2.96 -13.33 -11.43
CA CYS A 106 -3.09 -12.08 -10.69
C CYS A 106 -1.78 -11.76 -9.97
N TYR A 107 -1.34 -10.50 -10.02
CA TYR A 107 -0.12 -10.04 -9.36
C TYR A 107 -0.41 -8.85 -8.46
N ASN A 108 0.17 -8.87 -7.28
CA ASN A 108 0.04 -7.78 -6.31
C ASN A 108 1.38 -7.06 -6.13
N LEU A 109 1.31 -5.72 -6.01
CA LEU A 109 2.41 -4.91 -5.49
C LEU A 109 2.22 -4.75 -3.99
N HIS A 110 3.08 -5.37 -3.22
CA HIS A 110 3.11 -5.28 -1.77
C HIS A 110 4.21 -4.34 -1.29
N ALA A 111 3.91 -3.47 -0.33
CA ALA A 111 4.81 -2.41 0.13
C ALA A 111 5.75 -2.90 1.24
N SER A 112 6.39 -4.05 1.04
CA SER A 112 7.48 -4.58 1.89
C SER A 112 8.38 -5.51 1.10
N ILE A 113 9.49 -5.91 1.70
CA ILE A 113 10.33 -7.03 1.25
C ILE A 113 9.75 -8.32 1.87
N LEU A 114 8.84 -8.97 1.13
CA LEU A 114 8.26 -10.25 1.56
C LEU A 114 9.36 -11.32 1.73
N PRO A 115 9.21 -12.22 2.72
CA PRO A 115 8.00 -12.53 3.50
C PRO A 115 7.77 -11.65 4.74
N ARG A 116 8.62 -10.66 5.01
CA ARG A 116 8.45 -9.74 6.14
C ARG A 116 7.29 -8.77 5.85
N TRP A 117 6.47 -8.51 6.87
CA TRP A 117 5.35 -7.57 6.85
C TRP A 117 4.22 -7.92 5.85
N ARG A 118 3.78 -9.19 5.83
CA ARG A 118 2.51 -9.56 5.17
C ARG A 118 1.35 -8.82 5.84
N GLY A 119 0.35 -8.37 5.08
CA GLY A 119 -0.87 -7.78 5.63
C GLY A 119 -1.08 -6.30 5.31
N ALA A 120 -1.85 -5.60 6.16
CA ALA A 120 -2.53 -4.37 5.80
C ALA A 120 -1.70 -3.08 5.96
N ALA A 121 -0.64 -3.07 6.77
CA ALA A 121 0.09 -1.86 7.13
C ALA A 121 1.64 -2.03 7.09
N PRO A 122 2.21 -2.60 6.01
CA PRO A 122 3.64 -2.94 5.96
C PRO A 122 4.55 -1.72 6.13
N ILE A 123 4.20 -0.58 5.54
CA ILE A 123 4.98 0.66 5.61
C ILE A 123 5.06 1.16 7.06
N GLN A 124 3.90 1.28 7.74
CA GLN A 124 3.88 1.75 9.12
C GLN A 124 4.64 0.80 10.04
N ARG A 125 4.46 -0.52 9.89
CA ARG A 125 5.12 -1.49 10.75
C ARG A 125 6.63 -1.49 10.59
N SER A 126 7.14 -1.41 9.36
CA SER A 126 8.60 -1.31 9.14
C SER A 126 9.21 -0.04 9.75
N MET A 127 8.51 1.10 9.67
CA MET A 127 8.96 2.35 10.30
C MET A 127 8.94 2.26 11.83
N ILE A 128 7.87 1.73 12.43
CA ILE A 128 7.70 1.63 13.89
C ILE A 128 8.77 0.71 14.50
N GLU A 129 9.01 -0.45 13.88
CA GLU A 129 10.01 -1.41 14.33
C GLU A 129 11.44 -0.90 14.11
N GLY A 130 11.59 0.15 13.28
CA GLY A 130 12.89 0.75 13.00
C GLY A 130 13.73 -0.08 12.06
N ASP A 131 13.09 -0.75 11.11
CA ASP A 131 13.80 -1.42 10.02
C ASP A 131 14.67 -0.39 9.28
N GLU A 132 15.93 -0.72 9.00
CA GLU A 132 16.83 0.17 8.25
C GLU A 132 16.42 0.28 6.78
N ALA A 133 15.72 -0.72 6.27
CA ALA A 133 15.25 -0.79 4.90
C ALA A 133 13.93 -1.54 4.80
N THR A 134 13.14 -1.13 3.83
CA THR A 134 11.93 -1.80 3.36
C THR A 134 11.99 -1.93 1.85
N GLY A 135 10.88 -2.03 1.16
CA GLY A 135 10.85 -2.08 -0.30
C GLY A 135 9.49 -2.41 -0.85
N VAL A 136 9.49 -2.85 -2.09
CA VAL A 136 8.31 -3.31 -2.79
C VAL A 136 8.52 -4.70 -3.34
N THR A 137 7.47 -5.51 -3.33
CA THR A 137 7.47 -6.87 -3.87
C THR A 137 6.34 -7.04 -4.87
N ILE A 138 6.65 -7.46 -6.10
CA ILE A 138 5.66 -8.04 -7.01
C ILE A 138 5.56 -9.52 -6.67
N MET A 139 4.38 -9.97 -6.26
CA MET A 139 4.11 -11.38 -6.00
C MET A 139 2.93 -11.89 -6.83
N LYS A 140 2.95 -13.17 -7.22
CA LYS A 140 1.79 -13.85 -7.79
C LYS A 140 0.79 -14.14 -6.67
N MET A 141 -0.45 -13.72 -6.83
CA MET A 141 -1.47 -13.91 -5.80
C MET A 141 -1.92 -15.36 -5.71
N ASN A 142 -2.25 -15.77 -4.49
CA ASN A 142 -2.90 -17.03 -4.15
C ASN A 142 -4.03 -16.77 -3.13
N LYS A 143 -4.63 -17.81 -2.56
CA LYS A 143 -5.70 -17.70 -1.55
C LYS A 143 -5.25 -17.12 -0.21
N GLY A 144 -3.95 -17.17 0.10
CA GLY A 144 -3.41 -16.69 1.37
C GLY A 144 -3.14 -15.20 1.36
N LEU A 145 -3.14 -14.60 2.56
CA LEU A 145 -2.82 -13.18 2.71
C LEU A 145 -1.31 -12.96 2.47
N ASP A 146 -0.99 -12.37 1.33
CA ASP A 146 0.37 -12.01 0.90
C ASP A 146 1.39 -13.17 0.97
N THR A 147 0.93 -14.41 0.68
CA THR A 147 1.74 -15.64 0.74
C THR A 147 2.15 -16.17 -0.61
N GLY A 148 1.82 -15.47 -1.68
CA GLY A 148 2.10 -15.88 -3.05
C GLY A 148 3.59 -15.81 -3.39
N ASP A 149 3.97 -16.45 -4.47
CA ASP A 149 5.37 -16.53 -4.90
C ASP A 149 5.91 -15.15 -5.29
N ILE A 150 7.11 -14.82 -4.79
CA ILE A 150 7.82 -13.59 -5.13
C ILE A 150 8.31 -13.67 -6.57
N VAL A 151 8.08 -12.59 -7.32
CA VAL A 151 8.54 -12.47 -8.70
C VAL A 151 9.71 -11.50 -8.79
N LEU A 152 9.53 -10.29 -8.27
CA LEU A 152 10.54 -9.23 -8.25
C LEU A 152 10.45 -8.47 -6.94
N GLN A 153 11.57 -7.94 -6.49
CA GLN A 153 11.66 -7.08 -5.32
C GLN A 153 12.62 -5.92 -5.59
N ASP A 154 12.30 -4.77 -5.02
CA ASP A 154 13.22 -3.64 -4.96
C ASP A 154 13.31 -3.13 -3.52
N LYS A 155 14.56 -2.93 -3.04
CA LYS A 155 14.86 -2.59 -1.65
C LYS A 155 15.22 -1.11 -1.52
N LEU A 156 14.57 -0.41 -0.58
CA LEU A 156 14.78 1.00 -0.29
C LEU A 156 15.19 1.20 1.17
N LYS A 157 16.16 2.08 1.41
CA LYS A 157 16.53 2.51 2.76
C LYS A 157 15.41 3.37 3.36
N ILE A 158 15.08 3.17 4.64
CA ILE A 158 14.21 4.05 5.41
C ILE A 158 15.07 5.17 6.00
N CYS A 159 14.69 6.43 5.76
CA CYS A 159 15.35 7.58 6.37
C CYS A 159 14.69 7.90 7.72
N ILE A 160 15.49 8.11 8.75
CA ILE A 160 14.99 8.35 10.12
C ILE A 160 14.04 9.55 10.21
N SER A 161 14.26 10.58 9.39
CA SER A 161 13.49 11.82 9.38
C SER A 161 12.27 11.80 8.46
N GLU A 162 12.11 10.73 7.62
CA GLU A 162 10.98 10.67 6.71
C GLU A 162 9.71 10.20 7.42
N ASN A 163 8.57 10.71 6.97
CA ASN A 163 7.26 10.27 7.42
C ASN A 163 6.66 9.23 6.47
N TYR A 164 5.51 8.67 6.89
CA TYR A 164 4.78 7.67 6.11
C TYR A 164 4.52 8.12 4.66
N THR A 165 4.06 9.35 4.44
CA THR A 165 3.71 9.83 3.09
C THR A 165 4.94 9.93 2.17
N GLU A 166 6.06 10.36 2.73
CA GLU A 166 7.34 10.45 1.99
C GLU A 166 7.82 9.06 1.57
N LEU A 167 7.82 8.10 2.51
CA LEU A 167 8.19 6.71 2.24
C LEU A 167 7.21 6.03 1.29
N GLU A 168 5.88 6.18 1.51
CA GLU A 168 4.84 5.66 0.63
C GLU A 168 5.02 6.12 -0.81
N THR A 169 5.32 7.41 -1.00
CA THR A 169 5.56 7.99 -2.35
C THR A 169 6.75 7.34 -3.02
N ARG A 170 7.88 7.19 -2.31
CA ARG A 170 9.08 6.53 -2.85
C ARG A 170 8.82 5.08 -3.22
N LEU A 171 8.14 4.33 -2.34
CA LEU A 171 7.77 2.93 -2.59
C LEU A 171 6.80 2.80 -3.77
N SER A 172 5.84 3.70 -3.89
CA SER A 172 4.87 3.72 -4.99
C SER A 172 5.56 3.93 -6.35
N LEU A 173 6.52 4.85 -6.41
CA LEU A 173 7.33 5.09 -7.62
C LEU A 173 8.24 3.89 -7.94
N ALA A 174 8.93 3.34 -6.95
CA ALA A 174 9.74 2.14 -7.12
C ALA A 174 8.90 0.95 -7.63
N GLY A 175 7.68 0.78 -7.11
CA GLY A 175 6.75 -0.24 -7.58
C GLY A 175 6.35 -0.07 -9.04
N ALA A 176 6.15 1.16 -9.49
CA ALA A 176 5.85 1.45 -10.89
C ALA A 176 7.02 1.10 -11.82
N GLU A 177 8.26 1.42 -11.43
CA GLU A 177 9.46 1.02 -12.17
C GLU A 177 9.64 -0.50 -12.18
N LEU A 178 9.34 -1.17 -11.05
CA LEU A 178 9.44 -2.62 -10.95
C LEU A 178 8.44 -3.33 -11.88
N PHE A 179 7.23 -2.79 -12.08
CA PHE A 179 6.27 -3.30 -13.07
C PHE A 179 6.75 -3.09 -14.51
N ASP A 180 7.46 -2.02 -14.81
CA ASP A 180 8.05 -1.81 -16.13
C ASP A 180 9.09 -2.92 -16.45
N VAL A 181 9.90 -3.29 -15.47
CA VAL A 181 10.82 -4.45 -15.58
C VAL A 181 10.04 -5.74 -15.74
N PHE A 182 8.98 -5.96 -14.93
CA PHE A 182 8.14 -7.13 -14.97
C PHE A 182 7.55 -7.40 -16.36
N PHE A 183 7.00 -6.39 -17.02
CA PHE A 183 6.39 -6.56 -18.34
C PHE A 183 7.42 -6.74 -19.48
N LYS A 184 8.64 -6.27 -19.32
CA LYS A 184 9.73 -6.45 -20.28
C LYS A 184 10.37 -7.85 -20.21
N GLU A 185 10.32 -8.51 -19.05
CA GLU A 185 10.89 -9.82 -18.85
C GLU A 185 9.93 -10.93 -19.31
N SER A 186 10.20 -11.56 -20.48
CA SER A 186 9.42 -12.70 -20.99
C SER A 186 9.51 -13.97 -20.12
N SER A 187 10.43 -14.00 -19.15
CA SER A 187 10.72 -15.16 -18.29
C SER A 187 10.24 -15.02 -16.85
N PHE A 188 9.39 -14.05 -16.54
CA PHE A 188 8.93 -13.79 -15.17
C PHE A 188 8.37 -15.02 -14.45
N GLN A 189 7.66 -15.91 -15.16
CA GLN A 189 7.13 -17.15 -14.57
C GLN A 189 8.21 -18.16 -14.15
N LYS A 190 9.38 -18.12 -14.78
CA LYS A 190 10.50 -19.05 -14.46
C LYS A 190 11.32 -18.61 -13.25
N LYS A 191 11.16 -17.37 -12.80
CA LYS A 191 11.93 -16.77 -11.70
C LYS A 191 11.15 -16.70 -10.39
N MET A 192 9.93 -17.26 -10.33
CA MET A 192 9.13 -17.22 -9.11
C MET A 192 9.78 -17.98 -7.96
N GLN A 193 9.90 -17.33 -6.82
CA GLN A 193 10.46 -17.88 -5.60
C GLN A 193 9.39 -18.04 -4.55
N LYS A 194 9.23 -19.24 -3.98
CA LYS A 194 8.35 -19.47 -2.82
C LYS A 194 8.86 -18.68 -1.64
N GLN A 195 7.91 -18.08 -0.90
CA GLN A 195 8.25 -17.40 0.33
C GLN A 195 8.62 -18.41 1.44
N ASP A 196 9.69 -18.12 2.20
CA ASP A 196 10.03 -18.85 3.41
C ASP A 196 9.13 -18.36 4.57
N ASN A 197 8.19 -19.21 4.99
CA ASN A 197 7.26 -18.88 6.06
C ASN A 197 7.93 -18.70 7.42
N SER A 198 9.12 -19.25 7.65
CA SER A 198 9.87 -19.08 8.91
C SER A 198 10.37 -17.64 9.10
N LEU A 199 10.52 -16.88 8.00
CA LEU A 199 10.96 -15.49 7.99
C LEU A 199 9.78 -14.49 7.94
N SER A 200 8.54 -15.00 7.94
CA SER A 200 7.36 -14.13 7.82
C SER A 200 7.00 -13.47 9.15
N CYS A 201 6.54 -12.22 9.04
CA CYS A 201 5.81 -11.55 10.11
C CYS A 201 4.62 -10.78 9.50
N TYR A 202 3.67 -10.39 10.36
CA TYR A 202 2.44 -9.78 9.92
C TYR A 202 2.37 -8.30 10.30
N ALA A 203 1.84 -7.51 9.37
CA ALA A 203 1.62 -6.07 9.48
C ALA A 203 0.13 -5.80 9.70
N ASP A 204 -0.33 -5.94 10.93
CA ASP A 204 -1.71 -5.65 11.30
C ASP A 204 -2.07 -4.20 11.02
N LYS A 205 -3.34 -3.98 10.65
CA LYS A 205 -3.90 -2.66 10.43
C LYS A 205 -3.70 -1.77 11.67
N VAL A 206 -3.24 -0.54 11.44
CA VAL A 206 -3.08 0.46 12.51
C VAL A 206 -4.42 0.78 13.15
N SER A 207 -4.50 0.59 14.47
CA SER A 207 -5.67 0.91 15.28
C SER A 207 -5.60 2.36 15.79
N LYS A 208 -6.77 2.97 16.07
CA LYS A 208 -6.79 4.33 16.65
C LYS A 208 -6.21 4.39 18.07
N GLN A 209 -6.24 3.28 18.79
CA GLN A 209 -5.77 3.21 20.18
C GLN A 209 -4.26 3.23 20.25
N GLU A 210 -3.57 2.49 19.37
CA GLU A 210 -2.11 2.42 19.35
C GLU A 210 -1.43 3.73 18.92
N THR A 211 -2.19 4.71 18.38
CA THR A 211 -1.65 6.01 17.99
C THR A 211 -1.61 7.03 19.13
N LYS A 212 -2.08 6.66 20.33
CA LYS A 212 -1.88 7.47 21.53
C LYS A 212 -0.42 7.36 21.96
N ILE A 213 0.24 8.49 22.16
CA ILE A 213 1.64 8.55 22.59
C ILE A 213 1.71 8.14 24.05
N ASP A 214 2.59 7.20 24.37
CA ASP A 214 3.04 6.91 25.73
C ASP A 214 4.42 7.57 25.91
N TRP A 215 4.47 8.63 26.69
CA TRP A 215 5.71 9.37 26.97
C TRP A 215 6.74 8.61 27.80
N LYS A 216 6.40 7.42 28.31
CA LYS A 216 7.33 6.54 29.03
C LYS A 216 8.14 5.64 28.11
N GLU A 217 7.79 5.55 26.82
CA GLU A 217 8.58 4.83 25.83
C GLU A 217 9.86 5.59 25.49
N ASP A 218 10.85 4.86 24.92
CA ASP A 218 12.08 5.47 24.42
C ASP A 218 11.79 6.55 23.38
N ALA A 219 12.51 7.67 23.40
CA ALA A 219 12.32 8.81 22.50
C ALA A 219 12.32 8.38 21.03
N ILE A 220 13.26 7.52 20.63
CA ILE A 220 13.34 7.03 19.25
C ILE A 220 12.10 6.23 18.83
N LYS A 221 11.48 5.45 19.73
CA LYS A 221 10.24 4.72 19.45
C LYS A 221 9.07 5.66 19.26
N ILE A 222 8.98 6.70 20.09
CA ILE A 222 7.95 7.75 19.98
C ILE A 222 8.09 8.48 18.64
N VAL A 223 9.30 8.88 18.25
CA VAL A 223 9.59 9.55 16.98
C VAL A 223 9.18 8.67 15.79
N ARG A 224 9.58 7.39 15.79
CA ARG A 224 9.19 6.43 14.74
C ARG A 224 7.68 6.29 14.61
N ARG A 225 6.93 6.21 15.72
CA ARG A 225 5.46 6.14 15.71
C ARG A 225 4.83 7.42 15.18
N ILE A 226 5.33 8.60 15.60
CA ILE A 226 4.84 9.88 15.09
C ILE A 226 4.98 9.93 13.58
N ASN A 227 6.16 9.62 13.06
CA ASN A 227 6.45 9.67 11.64
C ASN A 227 5.68 8.60 10.84
N ALA A 228 5.56 7.38 11.37
CA ALA A 228 4.81 6.28 10.74
C ALA A 228 3.30 6.53 10.68
N TYR A 229 2.74 7.30 11.61
CA TYR A 229 1.31 7.61 11.63
C TYR A 229 0.94 8.93 10.95
N ASN A 230 1.91 9.72 10.52
CA ASN A 230 1.65 11.01 9.87
C ASN A 230 1.32 10.81 8.38
N PRO A 231 0.26 11.41 7.83
CA PRO A 231 -0.72 12.29 8.50
C PRO A 231 -1.90 11.54 9.12
N ASN A 232 -2.12 10.28 8.79
CA ASN A 232 -3.27 9.49 9.19
C ASN A 232 -2.86 8.10 9.72
N PRO A 233 -3.41 7.72 10.89
CA PRO A 233 -4.38 8.44 11.73
C PRO A 233 -3.79 9.60 12.52
N GLY A 234 -2.48 9.73 12.61
CA GLY A 234 -1.71 10.72 13.36
C GLY A 234 -1.51 10.33 14.83
N ALA A 235 -0.26 10.37 15.29
CA ALA A 235 0.05 10.18 16.70
C ALA A 235 -0.52 11.35 17.55
N TRP A 236 -0.96 11.07 18.76
CA TRP A 236 -1.64 12.07 19.56
C TRP A 236 -1.46 11.85 21.07
N PHE A 237 -1.66 12.91 21.82
CA PHE A 237 -1.71 12.90 23.29
C PHE A 237 -2.80 13.85 23.80
N MET A 238 -3.06 13.82 25.11
CA MET A 238 -4.02 14.74 25.75
C MET A 238 -3.27 15.92 26.39
N TRP A 239 -3.70 17.13 26.07
CA TRP A 239 -3.23 18.37 26.64
C TRP A 239 -4.42 19.23 27.07
N ASN A 240 -4.52 19.58 28.34
CA ASN A 240 -5.64 20.35 28.88
C ASN A 240 -7.02 19.83 28.43
N ASN A 241 -7.24 18.52 28.54
CA ASN A 241 -8.44 17.81 28.09
C ASN A 241 -8.74 17.92 26.58
N LYS A 242 -7.79 18.36 25.78
CA LYS A 242 -7.89 18.41 24.31
C LYS A 242 -6.94 17.40 23.69
N ARG A 243 -7.38 16.77 22.61
CA ARG A 243 -6.53 15.90 21.81
C ARG A 243 -5.63 16.72 20.89
N VAL A 244 -4.33 16.62 21.07
CA VAL A 244 -3.31 17.26 20.24
C VAL A 244 -2.63 16.19 19.40
N LYS A 245 -2.48 16.41 18.10
CA LYS A 245 -1.71 15.56 17.19
C LYS A 245 -0.32 16.12 16.99
N ILE A 246 0.69 15.25 16.99
CA ILE A 246 2.04 15.58 16.55
C ILE A 246 2.22 15.04 15.14
N LEU A 247 2.64 15.90 14.23
CA LEU A 247 2.81 15.55 12.82
C LEU A 247 4.26 15.18 12.46
N LYS A 248 5.22 15.73 13.20
CA LYS A 248 6.64 15.45 13.01
C LYS A 248 7.39 15.57 14.31
N ALA A 249 8.37 14.72 14.53
CA ALA A 249 9.27 14.78 15.67
C ALA A 249 10.68 14.34 15.25
N ILE A 250 11.66 14.83 15.97
CA ILE A 250 13.05 14.38 15.92
C ILE A 250 13.52 14.08 17.33
N GLU A 251 14.45 13.17 17.48
CA GLU A 251 15.12 12.92 18.75
C GLU A 251 16.20 13.98 18.97
N VAL A 252 16.32 14.42 20.22
CA VAL A 252 17.38 15.33 20.67
C VAL A 252 18.04 14.73 21.90
N ASP A 253 19.33 14.96 22.07
CA ASP A 253 20.12 14.48 23.21
C ASP A 253 19.99 15.46 24.40
N ILE A 254 18.84 15.42 25.06
CA ILE A 254 18.54 16.22 26.25
C ILE A 254 17.93 15.30 27.30
N ASP A 255 18.53 15.23 28.47
CA ASP A 255 17.98 14.49 29.60
C ASP A 255 16.83 15.26 30.26
N ALA A 256 15.66 14.67 30.32
CA ALA A 256 14.47 15.26 30.90
C ALA A 256 13.45 14.19 31.35
N GLU A 257 12.59 14.58 32.28
CA GLU A 257 11.49 13.72 32.71
C GLU A 257 10.51 13.44 31.57
N PRO A 258 10.04 12.18 31.40
CA PRO A 258 9.07 11.83 30.37
C PRO A 258 7.82 12.72 30.39
N GLY A 259 7.47 13.28 29.24
CA GLY A 259 6.28 14.12 29.07
C GLY A 259 6.40 15.55 29.60
N LYS A 260 7.57 15.98 30.05
CA LYS A 260 7.83 17.35 30.49
C LYS A 260 8.17 18.25 29.31
N ILE A 261 7.58 19.42 29.24
CA ILE A 261 7.95 20.49 28.31
C ILE A 261 9.17 21.20 28.87
N ILE A 262 10.28 21.26 28.12
CA ILE A 262 11.55 21.82 28.59
C ILE A 262 11.73 23.27 28.15
N THR A 263 11.09 23.68 27.07
CA THR A 263 11.14 25.05 26.55
C THR A 263 9.74 25.55 26.25
N GLU A 264 9.49 26.86 26.41
CA GLU A 264 8.20 27.49 26.08
C GLU A 264 8.05 27.76 24.56
N ASP A 265 9.13 27.64 23.81
CA ASP A 265 9.12 27.86 22.35
C ASP A 265 8.54 26.64 21.62
N LEU A 266 7.23 26.71 21.41
CA LEU A 266 6.50 25.84 20.47
C LEU A 266 6.69 26.38 19.04
N SER A 267 7.90 26.38 18.52
CA SER A 267 8.20 26.74 17.13
C SER A 267 7.96 25.57 16.17
#